data_6c83207224634ae4489c607ad9dd6a61
#
_entry.id   6c83207224634ae4489c607ad9dd6a61
#
_cell.length_a   1.000
_cell.length_b   1.000
_cell.length_c   1.000
_cell.angle_alpha   90.00
_cell.angle_beta   90.00
_cell.angle_gamma   90.00
#
_symmetry.space_group_name_H-M   'P 1'
#
loop_
_entity.id
_entity.type
_entity.pdbx_description
1 polymer ?
#
loop_
_entity_poly.entity_id
_entity_poly.type
_entity_poly.pdbx_seq_one_letter_code
_entity_poly.pdbx_strand_id
1 'polypeptide(L)'
;MNLLPGVLLKCKANTMSRVYSLKTVQRIPVSLEEAWAFFSKPDNLKDITPASLGFNIISKHHGLDMYAGQIIEYKVRPVLGIPLYWMTEITHVEPLRFFVDEQRFGPYSLWHHQHHFRAINGGVEMTDIVHYKLPLWLLGDLAHGLFVKRQLEQIFRYRFTAVESRFGHWPGERVYQLSMS
;
A
#
# COMPACT_ATOMS: atom_id res chain seq x y z
N MET A 1 16.84 40.78 -44.58
CA MET A 1 15.78 39.81 -44.28
C MET A 1 16.46 38.55 -43.74
N ASN A 2 16.75 38.53 -42.44
CA ASN A 2 17.54 37.47 -41.79
C ASN A 2 16.56 36.46 -41.16
N LEU A 3 16.55 35.26 -41.70
CA LEU A 3 15.83 34.12 -41.14
C LEU A 3 16.58 33.61 -39.91
N LEU A 4 15.92 33.64 -38.76
CA LEU A 4 16.41 33.01 -37.52
C LEU A 4 16.40 31.48 -37.67
N PRO A 5 17.44 30.76 -37.22
CA PRO A 5 17.47 29.31 -37.26
C PRO A 5 16.48 28.75 -36.24
N GLY A 6 15.66 27.84 -36.72
CA GLY A 6 14.65 27.15 -35.91
C GLY A 6 15.23 26.41 -34.72
N VAL A 7 14.75 26.75 -33.54
CA VAL A 7 14.98 25.97 -32.30
C VAL A 7 14.21 24.66 -32.42
N LEU A 8 14.88 23.62 -32.83
CA LEU A 8 14.40 22.23 -32.70
C LEU A 8 14.31 21.91 -31.19
N LEU A 9 13.10 22.10 -30.64
CA LEU A 9 12.75 21.49 -29.36
C LEU A 9 12.86 19.97 -29.54
N LYS A 10 14.01 19.41 -29.15
CA LYS A 10 14.12 17.96 -28.93
C LYS A 10 13.13 17.61 -27.82
N CYS A 11 11.96 17.11 -28.20
CA CYS A 11 11.11 16.32 -27.28
C CYS A 11 12.04 15.24 -26.67
N LYS A 12 12.49 15.44 -25.43
CA LYS A 12 13.07 14.35 -24.66
C LYS A 12 12.01 13.27 -24.62
N ALA A 13 12.32 12.10 -25.17
CA ALA A 13 11.52 10.92 -25.01
C ALA A 13 11.21 10.81 -23.51
N ASN A 14 9.97 11.03 -23.17
CA ASN A 14 9.48 10.85 -21.81
C ASN A 14 9.56 9.34 -21.58
N THR A 15 10.63 8.89 -20.93
CA THR A 15 10.71 7.53 -20.42
C THR A 15 9.59 7.43 -19.36
N MET A 16 8.40 7.07 -19.83
CA MET A 16 7.26 6.84 -18.96
C MET A 16 7.62 5.68 -18.04
N SER A 17 8.02 6.00 -16.82
CA SER A 17 8.19 4.98 -15.81
C SER A 17 6.86 4.27 -15.62
N ARG A 18 6.89 2.94 -15.66
CA ARG A 18 5.72 2.06 -15.60
C ARG A 18 4.99 2.22 -14.27
N VAL A 19 3.67 2.16 -14.30
CA VAL A 19 2.84 1.92 -13.12
C VAL A 19 2.73 0.42 -12.95
N TYR A 20 3.07 -0.06 -11.78
CA TYR A 20 2.96 -1.46 -11.39
C TYR A 20 1.72 -1.68 -10.54
N SER A 21 1.20 -2.90 -10.52
CA SER A 21 0.12 -3.27 -9.63
C SER A 21 0.46 -4.50 -8.79
N LEU A 22 -0.08 -4.51 -7.56
CA LEU A 22 -0.10 -5.66 -6.67
C LEU A 22 -1.55 -5.86 -6.23
N LYS A 23 -2.02 -7.10 -6.28
CA LYS A 23 -3.33 -7.47 -5.74
C LYS A 23 -3.18 -8.66 -4.81
N THR A 24 -3.82 -8.58 -3.63
CA THR A 24 -3.95 -9.72 -2.73
C THR A 24 -5.42 -9.97 -2.39
N VAL A 25 -5.73 -11.23 -2.12
CA VAL A 25 -7.03 -11.66 -1.61
C VAL A 25 -6.79 -12.59 -0.42
N GLN A 26 -7.45 -12.30 0.69
CA GLN A 26 -7.40 -13.11 1.91
C GLN A 26 -8.82 -13.31 2.46
N ARG A 27 -9.12 -14.52 2.94
CA ARG A 27 -10.34 -14.80 3.71
C ARG A 27 -10.02 -14.82 5.20
N ILE A 28 -10.88 -14.17 5.98
CA ILE A 28 -10.71 -13.94 7.41
C ILE A 28 -11.96 -14.46 8.12
N PRO A 29 -11.86 -15.39 9.11
CA PRO A 29 -13.02 -16.03 9.74
C PRO A 29 -13.62 -15.19 10.88
N VAL A 30 -13.93 -13.91 10.57
CA VAL A 30 -14.56 -12.96 11.50
C VAL A 30 -15.68 -12.21 10.80
N SER A 31 -16.52 -11.50 11.56
CA SER A 31 -17.57 -10.65 10.98
C SER A 31 -16.99 -9.47 10.19
N LEU A 32 -17.79 -8.92 9.30
CA LEU A 32 -17.40 -7.74 8.52
C LEU A 32 -17.11 -6.54 9.44
N GLU A 33 -17.90 -6.38 10.50
CA GLU A 33 -17.78 -5.32 11.50
C GLU A 33 -16.46 -5.45 12.28
N GLU A 34 -16.08 -6.67 12.67
CA GLU A 34 -14.85 -6.94 13.39
C GLU A 34 -13.62 -6.69 12.51
N ALA A 35 -13.64 -7.17 11.26
CA ALA A 35 -12.59 -6.87 10.29
C ALA A 35 -12.46 -5.37 10.06
N TRP A 36 -13.57 -4.68 9.80
CA TRP A 36 -13.58 -3.23 9.59
C TRP A 36 -13.03 -2.48 10.79
N ALA A 37 -13.50 -2.79 12.01
CA ALA A 37 -13.06 -2.16 13.24
C ALA A 37 -11.54 -2.28 13.48
N PHE A 38 -10.91 -3.31 12.95
CA PHE A 38 -9.47 -3.49 13.01
C PHE A 38 -8.74 -2.71 11.91
N PHE A 39 -9.11 -2.93 10.65
CA PHE A 39 -8.37 -2.37 9.50
C PHE A 39 -8.57 -0.86 9.32
N SER A 40 -9.71 -0.31 9.79
CA SER A 40 -9.99 1.12 9.74
C SER A 40 -9.29 1.95 10.83
N LYS A 41 -8.47 1.33 11.69
CA LYS A 41 -7.70 2.04 12.71
C LYS A 41 -6.22 2.10 12.33
N PRO A 42 -5.66 3.29 12.08
CA PRO A 42 -4.25 3.45 11.73
C PRO A 42 -3.28 2.80 12.72
N ASP A 43 -3.60 2.83 14.02
CA ASP A 43 -2.76 2.26 15.08
C ASP A 43 -2.53 0.75 14.91
N ASN A 44 -3.48 0.03 14.31
CA ASN A 44 -3.37 -1.40 14.07
C ASN A 44 -2.44 -1.75 12.89
N LEU A 45 -2.06 -0.77 12.07
CA LEU A 45 -1.18 -1.00 10.91
C LEU A 45 0.18 -1.56 11.33
N LYS A 46 0.67 -1.16 12.52
CA LYS A 46 1.94 -1.68 13.07
C LYS A 46 1.88 -3.20 13.33
N ASP A 47 0.71 -3.74 13.70
CA ASP A 47 0.55 -5.16 14.06
C ASP A 47 0.61 -6.08 12.83
N ILE A 48 0.31 -5.53 11.65
CA ILE A 48 0.33 -6.23 10.35
C ILE A 48 1.45 -5.76 9.43
N THR A 49 2.43 -5.03 9.98
CA THR A 49 3.62 -4.54 9.27
C THR A 49 4.87 -5.20 9.85
N PRO A 50 5.80 -5.73 9.03
CA PRO A 50 7.02 -6.34 9.52
C PRO A 50 7.82 -5.40 10.44
N ALA A 51 8.26 -5.88 11.60
CA ALA A 51 9.05 -5.10 12.55
C ALA A 51 10.36 -4.56 11.93
N SER A 52 10.92 -5.28 10.95
CA SER A 52 12.12 -4.87 10.19
C SER A 52 11.94 -3.55 9.43
N LEU A 53 10.70 -3.15 9.14
CA LEU A 53 10.40 -1.86 8.50
C LEU A 53 10.44 -0.69 9.50
N GLY A 54 10.60 -0.95 10.80
CA GLY A 54 10.69 0.10 11.82
C GLY A 54 9.54 1.10 11.75
N PHE A 55 8.32 0.59 11.51
CA PHE A 55 7.11 1.40 11.33
C PHE A 55 6.75 2.12 12.63
N ASN A 56 6.66 3.45 12.59
CA ASN A 56 6.31 4.28 13.73
C ASN A 56 5.41 5.45 13.30
N ILE A 57 4.18 5.48 13.81
CA ILE A 57 3.23 6.57 13.58
C ILE A 57 3.67 7.78 14.40
N ILE A 58 3.75 8.96 13.78
CA ILE A 58 4.13 10.24 14.40
C ILE A 58 2.95 11.22 14.53
N SER A 59 1.92 11.07 13.71
CA SER A 59 0.71 11.88 13.83
C SER A 59 -0.07 11.53 15.10
N LYS A 60 -0.70 12.54 15.72
CA LYS A 60 -1.43 12.41 17.00
C LYS A 60 -2.91 12.01 16.82
N HIS A 61 -3.28 11.39 15.72
CA HIS A 61 -4.69 11.04 15.41
C HIS A 61 -5.09 9.66 15.96
N HIS A 62 -4.50 9.27 17.08
CA HIS A 62 -4.67 7.93 17.66
C HIS A 62 -6.09 7.70 18.15
N GLY A 63 -6.67 6.59 17.76
CA GLY A 63 -7.92 6.08 18.30
C GLY A 63 -9.22 6.61 17.69
N LEU A 64 -9.15 7.47 16.69
CA LEU A 64 -10.32 7.88 15.90
C LEU A 64 -10.57 6.90 14.76
N ASP A 65 -11.83 6.68 14.42
CA ASP A 65 -12.18 5.97 13.20
C ASP A 65 -11.66 6.73 11.97
N MET A 66 -11.26 5.98 10.97
CA MET A 66 -10.74 6.52 9.71
C MET A 66 -11.80 7.34 8.98
N TYR A 67 -11.40 8.49 8.42
CA TYR A 67 -12.28 9.37 7.63
C TYR A 67 -11.56 9.91 6.38
N ALA A 68 -12.32 10.23 5.35
CA ALA A 68 -11.78 10.84 4.13
C ALA A 68 -11.18 12.23 4.40
N GLY A 69 -9.96 12.46 3.92
CA GLY A 69 -9.15 13.67 4.21
C GLY A 69 -8.22 13.50 5.43
N GLN A 70 -8.25 12.38 6.13
CA GLN A 70 -7.35 12.12 7.25
C GLN A 70 -5.90 12.00 6.77
N ILE A 71 -5.01 12.75 7.43
CA ILE A 71 -3.57 12.68 7.21
C ILE A 71 -2.94 11.83 8.31
N ILE A 72 -2.12 10.86 7.90
CA ILE A 72 -1.36 9.97 8.78
C ILE A 72 0.11 10.08 8.42
N GLU A 73 0.94 10.42 9.41
CA GLU A 73 2.38 10.57 9.26
C GLU A 73 3.11 9.46 10.00
N TYR A 74 4.10 8.88 9.37
CA TYR A 74 4.92 7.85 9.97
C TYR A 74 6.35 7.83 9.43
N LYS A 75 7.24 7.21 10.19
CA LYS A 75 8.60 6.86 9.78
C LYS A 75 8.64 5.38 9.45
N VAL A 76 9.29 5.06 8.33
CA VAL A 76 9.53 3.68 7.89
C VAL A 76 10.98 3.51 7.47
N ARG A 77 11.48 2.27 7.49
CA ARG A 77 12.85 1.95 7.07
C ARG A 77 12.83 0.88 5.96
N PRO A 78 12.29 1.20 4.78
CA PRO A 78 12.05 0.20 3.74
C PRO A 78 13.34 -0.28 3.06
N VAL A 79 14.41 0.53 3.07
CA VAL A 79 15.66 0.23 2.35
C VAL A 79 16.85 0.40 3.29
N LEU A 80 17.67 -0.65 3.45
CA LEU A 80 18.92 -0.64 4.21
C LEU A 80 18.83 -0.04 5.62
N GLY A 81 17.65 -0.07 6.25
CA GLY A 81 17.42 0.52 7.57
C GLY A 81 17.41 2.06 7.59
N ILE A 82 17.46 2.72 6.43
CA ILE A 82 17.42 4.19 6.34
C ILE A 82 16.01 4.68 6.68
N PRO A 83 15.86 5.55 7.69
CA PRO A 83 14.56 6.09 8.05
C PRO A 83 14.07 7.06 6.98
N LEU A 84 12.87 6.81 6.46
CA LEU A 84 12.17 7.68 5.53
C LEU A 84 10.90 8.21 6.17
N TYR A 85 10.59 9.47 5.90
CA TYR A 85 9.29 10.06 6.21
C TYR A 85 8.26 9.60 5.19
N TRP A 86 7.09 9.21 5.69
CA TRP A 86 5.96 8.82 4.87
C TRP A 86 4.70 9.54 5.38
N MET A 87 3.97 10.17 4.49
CA MET A 87 2.69 10.80 4.78
C MET A 87 1.64 10.23 3.83
N THR A 88 0.58 9.72 4.42
CA THR A 88 -0.59 9.16 3.73
C THR A 88 -1.79 10.04 3.95
N GLU A 89 -2.61 10.22 2.94
CA GLU A 89 -3.98 10.72 3.03
C GLU A 89 -4.95 9.57 2.78
N ILE A 90 -5.95 9.46 3.65
CA ILE A 90 -7.09 8.59 3.40
C ILE A 90 -8.04 9.36 2.48
N THR A 91 -8.08 9.00 1.20
CA THR A 91 -8.82 9.77 0.20
C THR A 91 -10.30 9.41 0.14
N HIS A 92 -10.64 8.15 0.41
CA HIS A 92 -12.01 7.65 0.35
C HIS A 92 -12.26 6.67 1.51
N VAL A 93 -13.46 6.75 2.09
CA VAL A 93 -13.96 5.80 3.09
C VAL A 93 -15.44 5.53 2.82
N GLU A 94 -15.77 4.27 2.62
CA GLU A 94 -17.15 3.77 2.64
C GLU A 94 -17.20 2.68 3.71
N PRO A 95 -17.80 2.96 4.88
CA PRO A 95 -17.79 2.04 6.02
C PRO A 95 -18.28 0.64 5.65
N LEU A 96 -17.56 -0.39 6.16
CA LEU A 96 -17.81 -1.81 5.93
C LEU A 96 -17.62 -2.26 4.46
N ARG A 97 -17.16 -1.39 3.57
CA ARG A 97 -16.95 -1.73 2.15
C ARG A 97 -15.53 -1.53 1.67
N PHE A 98 -15.02 -0.31 1.77
CA PHE A 98 -13.66 -0.03 1.36
C PHE A 98 -13.12 1.29 1.93
N PHE A 99 -11.82 1.43 1.94
CA PHE A 99 -11.13 2.71 2.04
C PHE A 99 -9.92 2.74 1.10
N VAL A 100 -9.45 3.95 0.82
CA VAL A 100 -8.31 4.20 -0.06
C VAL A 100 -7.32 5.09 0.66
N ASP A 101 -6.05 4.67 0.67
CA ASP A 101 -4.94 5.47 1.13
C ASP A 101 -3.98 5.83 -0.02
N GLU A 102 -3.51 7.07 -0.04
CA GLU A 102 -2.56 7.58 -1.01
C GLU A 102 -1.37 8.23 -0.34
N GLN A 103 -0.17 7.88 -0.80
CA GLN A 103 1.03 8.57 -0.36
C GLN A 103 1.05 9.99 -0.90
N ARG A 104 1.16 10.97 0.01
CA ARG A 104 1.41 12.38 -0.35
C ARG A 104 2.90 12.71 -0.31
N PHE A 105 3.63 12.14 0.65
CA PHE A 105 5.09 12.17 0.72
C PHE A 105 5.63 10.77 1.03
N GLY A 106 6.74 10.40 0.41
CA GLY A 106 7.35 9.10 0.63
C GLY A 106 8.24 8.64 -0.52
N PRO A 107 8.68 7.39 -0.50
CA PRO A 107 9.66 6.86 -1.45
C PRO A 107 9.13 6.58 -2.87
N TYR A 108 7.81 6.55 -3.05
CA TYR A 108 7.20 6.29 -4.36
C TYR A 108 6.80 7.60 -5.04
N SER A 109 6.78 7.63 -6.37
CA SER A 109 6.19 8.74 -7.14
C SER A 109 4.67 8.59 -7.32
N LEU A 110 4.16 7.38 -7.11
CA LEU A 110 2.74 7.04 -6.98
C LEU A 110 2.61 5.90 -5.97
N TRP A 111 1.68 6.03 -5.05
CA TRP A 111 1.18 4.94 -4.21
C TRP A 111 -0.29 5.18 -3.98
N HIS A 112 -1.11 4.29 -4.50
CA HIS A 112 -2.56 4.30 -4.38
C HIS A 112 -2.99 2.90 -3.94
N HIS A 113 -3.51 2.79 -2.73
CA HIS A 113 -3.84 1.52 -2.10
C HIS A 113 -5.30 1.49 -1.71
N GLN A 114 -6.02 0.52 -2.25
CA GLN A 114 -7.42 0.26 -1.98
C GLN A 114 -7.54 -0.97 -1.08
N HIS A 115 -8.39 -0.88 -0.06
CA HIS A 115 -8.74 -1.97 0.84
C HIS A 115 -10.23 -2.25 0.72
N HIS A 116 -10.59 -3.37 0.14
CA HIS A 116 -11.99 -3.77 -0.06
C HIS A 116 -12.36 -4.91 0.89
N PHE A 117 -13.57 -4.83 1.44
CA PHE A 117 -14.12 -5.82 2.35
C PHE A 117 -15.47 -6.31 1.83
N ARG A 118 -15.67 -7.61 1.81
CA ARG A 118 -16.89 -8.25 1.36
C ARG A 118 -17.26 -9.38 2.30
N ALA A 119 -18.45 -9.32 2.90
CA ALA A 119 -19.00 -10.44 3.68
C ALA A 119 -19.17 -11.67 2.77
N ILE A 120 -18.75 -12.81 3.26
CA ILE A 120 -18.91 -14.12 2.62
C ILE A 120 -19.41 -15.13 3.65
N ASN A 121 -19.85 -16.30 3.20
CA ASN A 121 -20.24 -17.35 4.13
C ASN A 121 -19.04 -17.77 5.00
N GLY A 122 -19.14 -17.64 6.31
CA GLY A 122 -18.13 -17.95 7.29
C GLY A 122 -17.11 -16.83 7.59
N GLY A 123 -17.29 -15.61 7.05
CA GLY A 123 -16.41 -14.49 7.38
C GLY A 123 -16.36 -13.38 6.34
N VAL A 124 -15.18 -12.84 6.12
CA VAL A 124 -14.90 -11.70 5.22
C VAL A 124 -13.85 -12.08 4.19
N GLU A 125 -14.05 -11.67 2.95
CA GLU A 125 -13.01 -11.62 1.94
C GLU A 125 -12.47 -10.19 1.84
N MET A 126 -11.18 -10.03 2.17
CA MET A 126 -10.45 -8.79 2.04
C MET A 126 -9.62 -8.80 0.76
N THR A 127 -9.69 -7.73 -0.02
CA THR A 127 -8.90 -7.54 -1.22
C THR A 127 -8.11 -6.24 -1.09
N ASP A 128 -6.79 -6.33 -1.18
CA ASP A 128 -5.90 -5.17 -1.34
C ASP A 128 -5.55 -5.00 -2.82
N ILE A 129 -5.59 -3.76 -3.31
CA ILE A 129 -5.14 -3.38 -4.66
C ILE A 129 -4.22 -2.19 -4.52
N VAL A 130 -2.94 -2.39 -4.83
CA VAL A 130 -1.93 -1.33 -4.80
C VAL A 130 -1.49 -1.00 -6.22
N HIS A 131 -1.59 0.27 -6.60
CA HIS A 131 -0.93 0.82 -7.78
C HIS A 131 0.25 1.66 -7.32
N TYR A 132 1.43 1.39 -7.84
CA TYR A 132 2.62 2.11 -7.43
C TYR A 132 3.57 2.39 -8.59
N LYS A 133 4.36 3.46 -8.43
CA LYS A 133 5.36 3.89 -9.40
C LYS A 133 6.60 4.33 -8.66
N LEU A 134 7.76 3.91 -9.15
CA LEU A 134 9.04 4.32 -8.60
C LEU A 134 9.44 5.69 -9.13
N PRO A 135 10.14 6.52 -8.33
CA PRO A 135 10.71 7.75 -8.81
C PRO A 135 11.83 7.49 -9.83
N LEU A 136 11.97 8.38 -10.81
CA LEU A 136 12.91 8.24 -11.95
C LEU A 136 14.37 8.07 -11.54
N TRP A 137 14.78 8.58 -10.37
CA TRP A 137 16.16 8.48 -9.87
C TRP A 137 16.52 7.08 -9.36
N LEU A 138 15.53 6.21 -9.10
CA LEU A 138 15.73 4.79 -8.74
C LEU A 138 15.86 3.90 -9.98
N LEU A 139 16.67 4.26 -10.97
CA LEU A 139 17.03 3.42 -12.13
C LEU A 139 15.91 2.44 -12.61
N GLY A 140 14.66 2.92 -12.59
CA GLY A 140 13.51 2.34 -13.27
C GLY A 140 13.25 0.84 -13.04
N ASP A 141 13.02 0.13 -14.14
CA ASP A 141 12.55 -1.26 -14.17
C ASP A 141 13.52 -2.28 -13.55
N LEU A 142 14.83 -2.00 -13.54
CA LEU A 142 15.83 -2.90 -12.99
C LEU A 142 15.76 -2.96 -11.46
N ALA A 143 15.66 -1.80 -10.79
CA ALA A 143 15.51 -1.74 -9.33
C ALA A 143 14.17 -2.34 -8.88
N HIS A 144 13.10 -2.14 -9.67
CA HIS A 144 11.81 -2.77 -9.43
C HIS A 144 11.92 -4.30 -9.45
N GLY A 145 12.47 -4.87 -10.53
CA GLY A 145 12.54 -6.32 -10.71
C GLY A 145 13.40 -7.03 -9.65
N LEU A 146 14.49 -6.38 -9.21
CA LEU A 146 15.45 -7.00 -8.29
C LEU A 146 15.09 -6.80 -6.81
N PHE A 147 14.48 -5.69 -6.45
CA PHE A 147 14.34 -5.33 -5.04
C PHE A 147 12.91 -5.02 -4.62
N VAL A 148 12.26 -4.03 -5.23
CA VAL A 148 10.96 -3.50 -4.74
C VAL A 148 9.86 -4.53 -4.82
N LYS A 149 9.77 -5.26 -5.93
CA LYS A 149 8.77 -6.34 -6.10
C LYS A 149 8.89 -7.38 -4.99
N ARG A 150 10.11 -7.91 -4.77
CA ARG A 150 10.37 -8.92 -3.73
C ARG A 150 10.05 -8.40 -2.34
N GLN A 151 10.39 -7.13 -2.05
CA GLN A 151 10.10 -6.52 -0.77
C GLN A 151 8.59 -6.38 -0.53
N LEU A 152 7.83 -5.90 -1.51
CA LEU A 152 6.38 -5.80 -1.41
C LEU A 152 5.74 -7.18 -1.23
N GLU A 153 6.18 -8.19 -1.98
CA GLU A 153 5.72 -9.58 -1.78
C GLU A 153 5.95 -10.06 -0.33
N GLN A 154 7.12 -9.79 0.24
CA GLN A 154 7.44 -10.16 1.62
C GLN A 154 6.55 -9.44 2.63
N ILE A 155 6.29 -8.13 2.44
CA ILE A 155 5.41 -7.34 3.30
C ILE A 155 3.99 -7.90 3.29
N PHE A 156 3.43 -8.16 2.13
CA PHE A 156 2.06 -8.68 2.02
C PHE A 156 1.93 -10.14 2.49
N ARG A 157 2.96 -10.97 2.30
CA ARG A 157 3.00 -12.31 2.92
C ARG A 157 3.06 -12.26 4.44
N TYR A 158 3.84 -11.35 5.00
CA TYR A 158 3.87 -11.12 6.44
C TYR A 158 2.50 -10.67 6.95
N ARG A 159 1.87 -9.66 6.29
CA ARG A 159 0.53 -9.18 6.62
C ARG A 159 -0.48 -10.33 6.64
N PHE A 160 -0.47 -11.17 5.63
CA PHE A 160 -1.31 -12.35 5.57
C PHE A 160 -1.16 -13.23 6.82
N THR A 161 0.09 -13.58 7.20
CA THR A 161 0.36 -14.41 8.38
C THR A 161 -0.03 -13.71 9.68
N ALA A 162 0.23 -12.40 9.81
CA ALA A 162 -0.13 -11.63 10.99
C ALA A 162 -1.66 -11.55 11.19
N VAL A 163 -2.41 -11.39 10.10
CA VAL A 163 -3.88 -11.40 10.10
C VAL A 163 -4.40 -12.78 10.51
N GLU A 164 -3.84 -13.88 9.99
CA GLU A 164 -4.20 -15.23 10.43
C GLU A 164 -3.87 -15.49 11.90
N SER A 165 -2.73 -15.00 12.38
CA SER A 165 -2.34 -15.15 13.78
C SER A 165 -3.29 -14.41 14.73
N ARG A 166 -3.88 -13.31 14.27
CA ARG A 166 -4.81 -12.49 15.04
C ARG A 166 -6.24 -13.03 15.05
N PHE A 167 -6.74 -13.41 13.88
CA PHE A 167 -8.16 -13.72 13.66
C PHE A 167 -8.45 -15.22 13.49
N GLY A 168 -7.41 -16.03 13.41
CA GLY A 168 -7.54 -17.44 13.16
C GLY A 168 -7.37 -17.82 11.69
N HIS A 169 -7.20 -19.12 11.47
CA HIS A 169 -7.08 -19.67 10.13
C HIS A 169 -8.46 -19.85 9.49
N TRP A 170 -8.54 -19.58 8.18
CA TRP A 170 -9.75 -19.90 7.42
C TRP A 170 -10.00 -21.42 7.46
N PRO A 171 -11.24 -21.87 7.81
CA PRO A 171 -11.57 -23.29 7.79
C PRO A 171 -11.52 -23.85 6.36
N GLY A 172 -10.84 -24.96 6.16
CA GLY A 172 -10.66 -25.60 4.86
C GLY A 172 -9.43 -25.13 4.10
N GLU A 173 -9.56 -24.99 2.77
CA GLU A 173 -8.43 -24.56 1.94
C GLU A 173 -8.03 -23.11 2.23
N ARG A 174 -6.74 -22.92 2.46
CA ARG A 174 -6.14 -21.61 2.73
C ARG A 174 -6.22 -20.72 1.49
N VAL A 175 -6.97 -19.64 1.59
CA VAL A 175 -7.13 -18.70 0.48
C VAL A 175 -6.25 -17.48 0.70
N TYR A 176 -5.10 -17.50 0.04
CA TYR A 176 -4.23 -16.35 -0.13
C TYR A 176 -3.77 -16.28 -1.58
N GLN A 177 -4.13 -15.23 -2.26
CA GLN A 177 -3.69 -14.97 -3.62
C GLN A 177 -2.87 -13.68 -3.62
N LEU A 178 -1.73 -13.69 -4.29
CA LEU A 178 -0.90 -12.52 -4.54
C LEU A 178 -0.49 -12.50 -6.01
N SER A 179 -0.84 -11.44 -6.72
CA SER A 179 -0.45 -11.21 -8.10
C SER A 179 0.21 -9.85 -8.27
N MET A 180 1.20 -9.76 -9.15
CA MET A 180 1.90 -8.53 -9.48
C MET A 180 2.11 -8.42 -10.99
N SER A 181 1.82 -7.25 -11.56
CA SER A 181 1.94 -6.96 -12.98
C SER A 181 2.68 -5.63 -13.23
#